data_65a02cd7f42a5158f4f2ba77724454c8
#
_entry.id   65a02cd7f42a5158f4f2ba77724454c8
#
_cell.length_a   1.000
_cell.length_b   1.000
_cell.length_c   1.000
_cell.angle_alpha   90.00
_cell.angle_beta   90.00
_cell.angle_gamma   90.00
#
_symmetry.space_group_name_H-M   'P 1'
#
loop_
_entity.id
_entity.type
_entity.pdbx_description
1 polymer ?
#
loop_
_entity_poly.entity_id
_entity_poly.type
_entity_poly.pdbx_seq_one_letter_code
_entity_poly.pdbx_strand_id
1 'polypeptide(L)'
;MMAAEEIRKVDTEVIIIFITNSPQYAIKGYAVDALDYVLKPVSYYAFSQRLGRAVERVARRARHFLQINAHGTAHKLDTSAIYWIENCGHDLVFHTAEGEVTAPGSMTETEEKLAQDSYFRVNKGCLVNLEHVDRMDGEDAIVHGDRVPLARARRKAFLDALNDYILSLIHISEPTRP
;
A
#
# COMPACT_ATOMS: atom_id res chain seq x y z
N MET A 1 -0.59 10.72 28.68
CA MET A 1 -0.18 9.29 28.87
C MET A 1 -1.39 8.38 28.85
N MET A 2 -2.37 8.46 29.75
CA MET A 2 -3.57 7.59 29.75
C MET A 2 -4.22 7.43 28.35
N ALA A 3 -4.38 8.51 27.60
CA ALA A 3 -4.96 8.42 26.25
C ALA A 3 -4.11 7.57 25.29
N ALA A 4 -2.79 7.70 25.34
CA ALA A 4 -1.89 6.90 24.51
C ALA A 4 -1.87 5.42 24.91
N GLU A 5 -1.98 5.13 26.20
CA GLU A 5 -2.12 3.76 26.71
C GLU A 5 -3.44 3.12 26.29
N GLU A 6 -4.55 3.87 26.31
CA GLU A 6 -5.83 3.38 25.82
C GLU A 6 -5.84 3.17 24.30
N ILE A 7 -5.26 4.11 23.54
CA ILE A 7 -5.08 3.93 22.08
C ILE A 7 -4.29 2.67 21.79
N ARG A 8 -3.18 2.44 22.51
CA ARG A 8 -2.31 1.29 22.29
C ARG A 8 -2.98 -0.06 22.61
N LYS A 9 -3.99 -0.08 23.49
CA LYS A 9 -4.78 -1.29 23.75
C LYS A 9 -5.69 -1.67 22.58
N VAL A 10 -6.14 -0.67 21.80
CA VAL A 10 -7.05 -0.86 20.65
C VAL A 10 -6.24 -1.03 19.37
N ASP A 11 -5.17 -0.25 19.21
CA ASP A 11 -4.31 -0.26 18.04
C ASP A 11 -2.83 -0.30 18.45
N THR A 12 -2.22 -1.49 18.28
CA THR A 12 -0.81 -1.72 18.59
C THR A 12 0.13 -1.11 17.55
N GLU A 13 -0.39 -0.73 16.37
CA GLU A 13 0.40 -0.31 15.22
C GLU A 13 0.41 1.20 15.00
N VAL A 14 -0.57 1.93 15.56
CA VAL A 14 -0.67 3.39 15.37
C VAL A 14 0.63 4.10 15.77
N ILE A 15 1.06 5.06 14.99
CA ILE A 15 2.26 5.84 15.28
C ILE A 15 1.91 6.99 16.23
N ILE A 16 2.59 7.03 17.38
CA ILE A 16 2.39 8.04 18.41
C ILE A 16 3.64 8.94 18.45
N ILE A 17 3.42 10.25 18.33
CA ILE A 17 4.44 11.29 18.55
C ILE A 17 3.94 12.21 19.64
N PHE A 18 4.70 12.39 20.73
CA PHE A 18 4.35 13.33 21.78
C PHE A 18 4.91 14.72 21.51
N ILE A 19 4.07 15.75 21.65
CA ILE A 19 4.47 17.16 21.58
C ILE A 19 4.08 17.83 22.91
N THR A 20 5.08 18.23 23.72
CA THR A 20 4.82 18.69 25.09
C THR A 20 5.87 19.69 25.60
N ASN A 21 5.53 20.43 26.65
CA ASN A 21 6.46 21.31 27.37
C ASN A 21 7.28 20.56 28.44
N SER A 22 6.93 19.31 28.76
CA SER A 22 7.47 18.63 29.93
C SER A 22 8.43 17.51 29.56
N PRO A 23 9.76 17.64 29.83
CA PRO A 23 10.76 16.63 29.48
C PRO A 23 10.56 15.29 30.17
N GLN A 24 9.96 15.29 31.36
CA GLN A 24 9.76 14.09 32.18
C GLN A 24 8.81 13.04 31.53
N TYR A 25 8.02 13.43 30.52
CA TYR A 25 7.18 12.51 29.77
C TYR A 25 7.95 11.74 28.70
N ALA A 26 9.18 12.11 28.36
CA ALA A 26 9.99 11.37 27.40
C ALA A 26 10.22 9.92 27.85
N ILE A 27 10.54 9.72 29.14
CA ILE A 27 10.77 8.37 29.71
C ILE A 27 9.49 7.52 29.67
N LYS A 28 8.33 8.13 29.90
CA LYS A 28 7.02 7.44 29.84
C LYS A 28 6.57 7.13 28.42
N GLY A 29 7.12 7.78 27.40
CA GLY A 29 6.85 7.50 25.99
C GLY A 29 7.29 6.10 25.57
N TYR A 30 8.34 5.54 26.20
CA TYR A 30 8.77 4.17 25.96
C TYR A 30 7.70 3.13 26.34
N ALA A 31 6.91 3.40 27.37
CA ALA A 31 5.87 2.46 27.83
C ALA A 31 4.75 2.25 26.82
N VAL A 32 4.55 3.17 25.87
CA VAL A 32 3.52 3.10 24.82
C VAL A 32 4.13 2.95 23.42
N ASP A 33 5.40 2.61 23.32
CA ASP A 33 6.13 2.50 22.04
C ASP A 33 5.91 3.74 21.14
N ALA A 34 6.07 4.94 21.71
CA ALA A 34 5.97 6.15 20.92
C ALA A 34 7.17 6.28 19.97
N LEU A 35 6.89 6.67 18.73
CA LEU A 35 7.94 6.84 17.70
C LEU A 35 8.92 7.94 18.07
N ASP A 36 8.42 9.05 18.61
CA ASP A 36 9.26 10.20 18.93
C ASP A 36 8.61 11.12 19.98
N TYR A 37 9.41 12.05 20.46
CA TYR A 37 9.06 13.01 21.48
C TYR A 37 9.59 14.39 21.11
N VAL A 38 8.73 15.40 21.05
CA VAL A 38 9.07 16.77 20.64
C VAL A 38 8.79 17.74 21.78
N LEU A 39 9.80 18.46 22.23
CA LEU A 39 9.65 19.54 23.20
C LEU A 39 9.16 20.81 22.52
N LYS A 40 8.23 21.51 23.16
CA LYS A 40 7.86 22.87 22.79
C LYS A 40 8.93 23.86 23.28
N PRO A 41 9.27 24.92 22.53
CA PRO A 41 8.72 25.34 21.25
C PRO A 41 9.15 24.43 20.10
N VAL A 42 8.20 24.05 19.23
CA VAL A 42 8.45 23.14 18.11
C VAL A 42 9.01 23.91 16.93
N SER A 43 10.26 23.63 16.53
CA SER A 43 10.77 24.15 15.26
C SER A 43 10.20 23.37 14.08
N TYR A 44 9.92 24.06 12.98
CA TYR A 44 9.44 23.45 11.75
C TYR A 44 10.37 22.33 11.26
N TYR A 45 11.67 22.57 11.29
CA TYR A 45 12.67 21.59 10.86
C TYR A 45 12.64 20.31 11.71
N ALA A 46 12.61 20.44 13.03
CA ALA A 46 12.56 19.29 13.92
C ALA A 46 11.26 18.50 13.78
N PHE A 47 10.12 19.18 13.56
CA PHE A 47 8.83 18.55 13.36
C PHE A 47 8.76 17.83 12.01
N SER A 48 9.17 18.48 10.91
CA SER A 48 9.13 17.89 9.57
C SER A 48 9.98 16.62 9.46
N GLN A 49 11.17 16.59 10.09
CA GLN A 49 11.99 15.39 10.12
C GLN A 49 11.32 14.21 10.84
N ARG A 50 10.66 14.47 11.98
CA ARG A 50 9.97 13.43 12.73
C ARG A 50 8.71 12.95 12.03
N LEU A 51 7.98 13.87 11.41
CA LEU A 51 6.83 13.52 10.58
C LEU A 51 7.26 12.68 9.37
N GLY A 52 8.36 13.03 8.70
CA GLY A 52 8.93 12.24 7.61
C GLY A 52 9.23 10.79 8.04
N ARG A 53 9.86 10.59 9.21
CA ARG A 53 10.09 9.24 9.77
C ARG A 53 8.80 8.50 10.08
N ALA A 54 7.77 9.20 10.55
CA ALA A 54 6.46 8.60 10.81
C ALA A 54 5.82 8.10 9.51
N VAL A 55 5.80 8.93 8.48
CA VAL A 55 5.29 8.59 7.15
C VAL A 55 6.06 7.41 6.55
N GLU A 56 7.39 7.44 6.58
CA GLU A 56 8.21 6.31 6.12
C GLU A 56 7.91 5.01 6.89
N ARG A 57 7.67 5.10 8.20
CA ARG A 57 7.36 3.92 9.01
C ARG A 57 5.98 3.35 8.66
N VAL A 58 4.98 4.19 8.42
CA VAL A 58 3.66 3.77 7.89
C VAL A 58 3.82 3.12 6.53
N ALA A 59 4.52 3.77 5.60
CA ALA A 59 4.74 3.24 4.27
C ALA A 59 5.46 1.89 4.26
N ARG A 60 6.47 1.71 5.13
CA ARG A 60 7.17 0.41 5.27
C ARG A 60 6.29 -0.69 5.84
N ARG A 61 5.38 -0.38 6.77
CA ARG A 61 4.44 -1.35 7.36
C ARG A 61 3.35 -1.76 6.39
N ALA A 62 2.92 -0.84 5.54
CA ALA A 62 1.96 -1.11 4.48
C ALA A 62 2.53 -1.91 3.30
N ARG A 63 3.86 -2.15 3.24
CA ARG A 63 4.47 -2.94 2.18
C ARG A 63 4.16 -4.42 2.36
N HIS A 64 3.40 -4.95 1.46
CA HIS A 64 3.24 -6.38 1.29
C HIS A 64 4.25 -6.89 0.27
N PHE A 65 4.62 -8.16 0.41
CA PHE A 65 5.58 -8.78 -0.49
C PHE A 65 5.05 -10.10 -1.00
N LEU A 66 5.13 -10.28 -2.30
CA LEU A 66 4.84 -11.53 -2.96
C LEU A 66 6.15 -12.32 -3.17
N GLN A 67 6.22 -13.53 -2.67
CA GLN A 67 7.33 -14.43 -2.97
C GLN A 67 6.98 -15.29 -4.16
N ILE A 68 7.84 -15.26 -5.18
CA ILE A 68 7.74 -16.07 -6.40
C ILE A 68 9.04 -16.83 -6.63
N ASN A 69 8.98 -17.96 -7.33
CA ASN A 69 10.15 -18.73 -7.73
C ASN A 69 10.36 -18.59 -9.24
N ALA A 70 11.31 -17.77 -9.66
CA ALA A 70 11.68 -17.61 -11.06
C ALA A 70 13.00 -18.32 -11.35
N HIS A 71 12.99 -19.23 -12.31
CA HIS A 71 14.19 -19.98 -12.75
C HIS A 71 14.97 -20.64 -11.59
N GLY A 72 14.29 -21.16 -10.58
CA GLY A 72 14.91 -21.81 -9.43
C GLY A 72 15.43 -20.84 -8.35
N THR A 73 15.23 -19.54 -8.52
CA THR A 73 15.60 -18.51 -7.55
C THR A 73 14.34 -17.93 -6.91
N ALA A 74 14.34 -17.78 -5.59
CA ALA A 74 13.26 -17.10 -4.89
C ALA A 74 13.42 -15.58 -5.01
N HIS A 75 12.42 -14.94 -5.58
CA HIS A 75 12.31 -13.48 -5.68
C HIS A 75 11.27 -12.97 -4.69
N LYS A 76 11.56 -11.85 -4.06
CA LYS A 76 10.65 -11.11 -3.20
C LYS A 76 10.25 -9.82 -3.91
N LEU A 77 9.03 -9.77 -4.42
CA LEU A 77 8.49 -8.60 -5.09
C LEU A 77 7.67 -7.76 -4.11
N ASP A 78 7.91 -6.44 -4.11
CA ASP A 78 7.04 -5.49 -3.41
C ASP A 78 5.73 -5.39 -4.21
N THR A 79 4.59 -5.71 -3.58
CA THR A 79 3.30 -5.72 -4.27
C THR A 79 2.91 -4.33 -4.79
N SER A 80 3.32 -3.27 -4.13
CA SER A 80 3.09 -1.89 -4.59
C SER A 80 3.89 -1.52 -5.84
N ALA A 81 4.98 -2.24 -6.12
CA ALA A 81 5.82 -2.01 -7.30
C ALA A 81 5.42 -2.85 -8.53
N ILE A 82 4.42 -3.72 -8.41
CA ILE A 82 3.89 -4.50 -9.51
C ILE A 82 2.72 -3.73 -10.15
N TYR A 83 2.81 -3.44 -11.43
CA TYR A 83 1.81 -2.70 -12.19
C TYR A 83 0.63 -3.58 -12.62
N TRP A 84 0.94 -4.72 -13.27
CA TRP A 84 -0.03 -5.77 -13.59
C TRP A 84 0.68 -7.11 -13.71
N ILE A 85 -0.11 -8.17 -13.72
CA ILE A 85 0.35 -9.55 -13.87
C ILE A 85 -0.45 -10.16 -14.99
N GLU A 86 0.21 -10.81 -15.94
CA GLU A 86 -0.46 -11.51 -17.02
C GLU A 86 -0.07 -12.99 -17.10
N ASN A 87 -0.96 -13.78 -17.64
CA ASN A 87 -0.73 -15.20 -17.88
C ASN A 87 -0.11 -15.38 -19.27
N CYS A 88 1.03 -16.02 -19.31
CA CYS A 88 1.72 -16.40 -20.55
C CYS A 88 1.96 -17.91 -20.57
N GLY A 89 0.98 -18.66 -21.10
CA GLY A 89 1.04 -20.11 -21.11
C GLY A 89 0.90 -20.74 -19.72
N HIS A 90 1.97 -21.31 -19.21
CA HIS A 90 2.04 -21.89 -17.86
C HIS A 90 2.70 -20.97 -16.82
N ASP A 91 3.18 -19.82 -17.26
CA ASP A 91 3.89 -18.86 -16.45
C ASP A 91 3.06 -17.58 -16.26
N LEU A 92 3.38 -16.85 -15.21
CA LEU A 92 2.91 -15.50 -14.95
C LEU A 92 4.05 -14.52 -15.23
N VAL A 93 3.74 -13.44 -15.92
CA VAL A 93 4.64 -12.32 -16.14
C VAL A 93 4.22 -11.19 -15.22
N PHE A 94 5.11 -10.79 -14.32
CA PHE A 94 4.94 -9.68 -13.39
C PHE A 94 5.61 -8.45 -13.98
N HIS A 95 4.83 -7.47 -14.39
CA HIS A 95 5.33 -6.18 -14.88
C HIS A 95 5.56 -5.25 -13.70
N THR A 96 6.81 -4.90 -13.44
CA THR A 96 7.21 -4.16 -12.23
C THR A 96 8.02 -2.91 -12.56
N ALA A 97 8.20 -2.05 -11.56
CA ALA A 97 9.06 -0.87 -11.67
C ALA A 97 10.53 -1.20 -12.02
N GLU A 98 10.99 -2.41 -11.70
CA GLU A 98 12.36 -2.89 -11.96
C GLU A 98 12.48 -3.69 -13.27
N GLY A 99 11.37 -3.90 -13.98
CA GLY A 99 11.27 -4.71 -15.19
C GLY A 99 10.32 -5.89 -15.04
N GLU A 100 10.36 -6.80 -16.01
CA GLU A 100 9.52 -7.98 -16.06
C GLU A 100 10.16 -9.16 -15.33
N VAL A 101 9.38 -9.87 -14.54
CA VAL A 101 9.79 -11.12 -13.89
C VAL A 101 8.81 -12.20 -14.28
N THR A 102 9.31 -13.30 -14.86
CA THR A 102 8.49 -14.45 -15.26
C THR A 102 8.68 -15.60 -14.28
N ALA A 103 7.59 -16.16 -13.81
CA ALA A 103 7.62 -17.30 -12.90
C ALA A 103 6.44 -18.25 -13.15
N PRO A 104 6.61 -19.57 -13.01
CA PRO A 104 5.52 -20.50 -13.03
C PRO A 104 4.54 -20.21 -11.89
N GLY A 105 3.24 -20.26 -12.19
CA GLY A 105 2.24 -19.96 -11.18
C GLY A 105 0.81 -19.98 -11.70
N SER A 106 -0.12 -19.88 -10.76
CA SER A 106 -1.56 -19.79 -11.04
C SER A 106 -2.06 -18.38 -10.78
N MET A 107 -2.79 -17.83 -11.76
CA MET A 107 -3.42 -16.50 -11.61
C MET A 107 -4.38 -16.46 -10.41
N THR A 108 -5.12 -17.55 -10.17
CA THR A 108 -6.06 -17.62 -9.06
C THR A 108 -5.37 -17.63 -7.70
N GLU A 109 -4.30 -18.41 -7.54
CA GLU A 109 -3.51 -18.41 -6.30
C GLU A 109 -2.81 -17.07 -6.06
N THR A 110 -2.38 -16.41 -7.14
CA THR A 110 -1.75 -15.09 -7.05
C THR A 110 -2.77 -14.03 -6.65
N GLU A 111 -3.98 -14.06 -7.22
CA GLU A 111 -5.09 -13.20 -6.84
C GLU A 111 -5.45 -13.36 -5.34
N GLU A 112 -5.50 -14.60 -4.83
CA GLU A 112 -5.73 -14.89 -3.42
C GLU A 112 -4.63 -14.31 -2.51
N LYS A 113 -3.37 -14.46 -2.91
CA LYS A 113 -2.22 -13.89 -2.16
C LYS A 113 -2.24 -12.37 -2.12
N LEU A 114 -2.78 -11.73 -3.16
CA LEU A 114 -2.90 -10.28 -3.30
C LEU A 114 -4.27 -9.73 -2.86
N ALA A 115 -5.08 -10.55 -2.18
CA ALA A 115 -6.45 -10.16 -1.77
C ALA A 115 -6.50 -8.98 -0.79
N GLN A 116 -5.40 -8.68 -0.08
CA GLN A 116 -5.28 -7.54 0.83
C GLN A 116 -4.70 -6.30 0.14
N ASP A 117 -4.24 -6.44 -1.09
CA ASP A 117 -3.68 -5.37 -1.91
C ASP A 117 -4.71 -4.88 -2.91
N SER A 118 -4.49 -3.71 -3.49
CA SER A 118 -5.43 -3.05 -4.40
C SER A 118 -5.38 -3.64 -5.82
N TYR A 119 -5.57 -4.96 -5.94
CA TYR A 119 -5.57 -5.65 -7.24
C TYR A 119 -6.97 -5.99 -7.72
N PHE A 120 -7.18 -5.91 -9.02
CA PHE A 120 -8.42 -6.30 -9.68
C PHE A 120 -8.17 -7.18 -10.91
N ARG A 121 -8.87 -8.30 -11.00
CA ARG A 121 -8.77 -9.20 -12.15
C ARG A 121 -9.62 -8.70 -13.30
N VAL A 122 -8.98 -8.10 -14.31
CA VAL A 122 -9.64 -7.44 -15.44
C VAL A 122 -10.16 -8.43 -16.50
N ASN A 123 -9.50 -9.60 -16.62
CA ASN A 123 -9.92 -10.71 -17.49
C ASN A 123 -9.39 -12.04 -16.94
N LYS A 124 -9.60 -13.15 -17.67
CA LYS A 124 -9.18 -14.50 -17.23
C LYS A 124 -7.66 -14.62 -17.02
N GLY A 125 -6.88 -13.86 -17.77
CA GLY A 125 -5.41 -13.95 -17.77
C GLY A 125 -4.70 -12.71 -17.26
N CYS A 126 -5.39 -11.72 -16.69
CA CYS A 126 -4.73 -10.50 -16.26
C CYS A 126 -5.29 -9.93 -14.96
N LEU A 127 -4.39 -9.54 -14.05
CA LEU A 127 -4.64 -8.92 -12.76
C LEU A 127 -3.92 -7.57 -12.73
N VAL A 128 -4.63 -6.48 -12.46
CA VAL A 128 -4.14 -5.12 -12.51
C VAL A 128 -4.09 -4.52 -11.10
N ASN A 129 -3.03 -3.81 -10.78
CA ASN A 129 -2.94 -3.01 -9.57
C ASN A 129 -3.65 -1.67 -9.79
N LEU A 130 -4.72 -1.41 -9.03
CA LEU A 130 -5.54 -0.20 -9.15
C LEU A 130 -4.74 1.09 -8.84
N GLU A 131 -3.67 0.98 -8.07
CA GLU A 131 -2.77 2.09 -7.75
C GLU A 131 -2.10 2.68 -8.99
N HIS A 132 -1.83 1.84 -10.01
CA HIS A 132 -1.11 2.20 -11.22
C HIS A 132 -2.01 2.39 -12.45
N VAL A 133 -3.33 2.44 -12.27
CA VAL A 133 -4.26 2.73 -13.35
C VAL A 133 -4.26 4.23 -13.64
N ASP A 134 -3.78 4.61 -14.82
CA ASP A 134 -3.72 6.01 -15.25
C ASP A 134 -5.10 6.51 -15.70
N ARG A 135 -5.79 5.72 -16.52
CA ARG A 135 -7.09 6.05 -17.12
C ARG A 135 -7.73 4.86 -17.82
N MET A 136 -8.98 5.05 -18.21
CA MET A 136 -9.67 4.18 -19.17
C MET A 136 -9.55 4.75 -20.57
N ASP A 137 -9.27 3.91 -21.55
CA ASP A 137 -9.28 4.28 -22.97
C ASP A 137 -10.09 3.24 -23.77
N GLY A 138 -11.34 3.61 -24.07
CA GLY A 138 -12.28 2.70 -24.70
C GLY A 138 -12.64 1.49 -23.86
N GLU A 139 -12.25 0.29 -24.28
CA GLU A 139 -12.46 -0.97 -23.58
C GLU A 139 -11.23 -1.43 -22.80
N ASP A 140 -10.12 -0.66 -22.83
CA ASP A 140 -8.87 -1.00 -22.18
C ASP A 140 -8.63 -0.15 -20.93
N ALA A 141 -7.94 -0.70 -19.93
CA ALA A 141 -7.31 0.05 -18.86
C ALA A 141 -5.90 0.45 -19.30
N ILE A 142 -5.52 1.72 -19.09
CA ILE A 142 -4.15 2.15 -19.25
C ILE A 142 -3.50 2.09 -17.88
N VAL A 143 -2.46 1.25 -17.77
CA VAL A 143 -1.76 0.97 -16.52
C VAL A 143 -0.29 1.28 -16.74
N HIS A 144 0.22 2.29 -16.04
CA HIS A 144 1.59 2.78 -16.20
C HIS A 144 1.99 3.05 -17.67
N GLY A 145 1.03 3.55 -18.47
CA GLY A 145 1.20 3.85 -19.89
C GLY A 145 0.86 2.71 -20.85
N ASP A 146 0.79 1.47 -20.38
CA ASP A 146 0.51 0.30 -21.21
C ASP A 146 -0.99 -0.04 -21.29
N ARG A 147 -1.41 -0.62 -22.43
CA ARG A 147 -2.79 -1.04 -22.65
C ARG A 147 -3.04 -2.43 -22.12
N VAL A 148 -3.95 -2.54 -21.16
CA VAL A 148 -4.37 -3.82 -20.60
C VAL A 148 -5.84 -4.08 -20.97
N PRO A 149 -6.15 -5.14 -21.75
CA PRO A 149 -7.50 -5.43 -22.19
C PRO A 149 -8.43 -5.77 -21.02
N LEU A 150 -9.55 -5.08 -20.94
CA LEU A 150 -10.57 -5.30 -19.91
C LEU A 150 -11.75 -6.09 -20.50
N ALA A 151 -12.07 -7.22 -19.88
CA ALA A 151 -13.24 -8.01 -20.29
C ALA A 151 -14.53 -7.19 -20.10
N ARG A 152 -15.35 -7.09 -21.16
CA ARG A 152 -16.60 -6.29 -21.17
C ARG A 152 -17.51 -6.58 -19.98
N ALA A 153 -17.63 -7.86 -19.60
CA ALA A 153 -18.45 -8.27 -18.46
C ALA A 153 -17.90 -7.78 -17.10
N ARG A 154 -16.61 -7.43 -17.02
CA ARG A 154 -15.97 -6.96 -15.79
C ARG A 154 -15.85 -5.44 -15.69
N ARG A 155 -16.20 -4.73 -16.76
CA ARG A 155 -16.01 -3.27 -16.84
C ARG A 155 -16.69 -2.51 -15.69
N LYS A 156 -17.94 -2.82 -15.40
CA LYS A 156 -18.68 -2.17 -14.31
C LYS A 156 -18.00 -2.40 -12.97
N ALA A 157 -17.72 -3.67 -12.64
CA ALA A 157 -17.07 -4.02 -11.38
C ALA A 157 -15.67 -3.41 -11.25
N PHE A 158 -14.93 -3.27 -12.36
CA PHE A 158 -13.64 -2.61 -12.36
C PHE A 158 -13.75 -1.11 -12.03
N LEU A 159 -14.72 -0.41 -12.66
CA LEU A 159 -14.95 1.01 -12.39
C LEU A 159 -15.42 1.25 -10.95
N ASP A 160 -16.27 0.38 -10.43
CA ASP A 160 -16.72 0.43 -9.03
C ASP A 160 -15.51 0.25 -8.09
N ALA A 161 -14.66 -0.77 -8.33
CA ALA A 161 -13.46 -1.02 -7.54
C ALA A 161 -12.44 0.14 -7.62
N LEU A 162 -12.26 0.75 -8.80
CA LEU A 162 -11.37 1.89 -8.98
C LEU A 162 -11.89 3.13 -8.22
N ASN A 163 -13.20 3.38 -8.24
CA ASN A 163 -13.82 4.44 -7.47
C ASN A 163 -13.66 4.22 -5.96
N ASP A 164 -13.90 3.00 -5.47
CA ASP A 164 -13.74 2.65 -4.07
C ASP A 164 -12.28 2.84 -3.63
N TYR A 165 -11.32 2.46 -4.47
CA TYR A 165 -9.91 2.70 -4.23
C TYR A 165 -9.59 4.20 -4.11
N ILE A 166 -10.05 5.03 -5.05
CA ILE A 166 -9.85 6.49 -5.03
C ILE A 166 -10.49 7.11 -3.78
N LEU A 167 -11.71 6.70 -3.44
CA LEU A 167 -12.40 7.20 -2.25
C LEU A 167 -11.68 6.81 -0.95
N SER A 168 -11.09 5.62 -0.88
CA SER A 168 -10.28 5.21 0.27
C SER A 168 -9.08 6.12 0.50
N LEU A 169 -8.43 6.58 -0.57
CA LEU A 169 -7.31 7.54 -0.49
C LEU A 169 -7.75 8.91 0.00
N ILE A 170 -8.96 9.36 -0.37
CA ILE A 170 -9.50 10.68 0.02
C ILE A 170 -9.89 10.67 1.51
N HIS A 171 -10.48 9.59 2.02
CA HIS A 171 -10.89 9.50 3.44
C HIS A 171 -9.70 9.50 4.41
N ILE A 172 -8.52 9.07 3.98
CA ILE A 172 -7.28 9.17 4.77
C ILE A 172 -6.81 10.64 4.88
N SER A 173 -7.26 11.52 3.99
CA SER A 173 -6.82 12.92 3.89
C SER A 173 -7.74 13.92 4.59
N GLU A 174 -8.92 13.54 5.08
CA GLU A 174 -9.79 14.44 5.83
C GLU A 174 -9.44 14.41 7.34
N PRO A 175 -8.91 15.53 7.89
CA PRO A 175 -8.86 15.70 9.33
C PRO A 175 -10.30 15.81 9.84
N THR A 176 -10.73 14.90 10.70
CA THR A 176 -11.96 15.01 11.47
C THR A 176 -12.04 16.41 12.07
N ARG A 177 -12.91 17.25 11.55
CA ARG A 177 -13.27 18.53 12.18
C ARG A 177 -13.97 18.25 13.51
N PRO A 178 -13.63 19.01 14.56
CA PRO A 178 -14.24 18.90 15.87
C PRO A 178 -15.73 19.23 15.84
#